data_e632db62fbaee6a02cf008c5198ce5be
#
_entry.id   e632db62fbaee6a02cf008c5198ce5be
#
_cell.length_a   1.000
_cell.length_b   1.000
_cell.length_c   1.000
_cell.angle_alpha   90.00
_cell.angle_beta   90.00
_cell.angle_gamma   90.00
#
_symmetry.space_group_name_H-M   'P 1'
#
loop_
_entity.id
_entity.type
_entity.pdbx_description
1 polymer ?
#
loop_
_entity_poly.entity_id
_entity_poly.type
_entity_poly.pdbx_seq_one_letter_code
_entity_poly.pdbx_strand_id
1 'polypeptide(L)'
;MREAISDHILSAAGALFYREGIRAVGIDRIIDEAKVAKATLYRHFPSKDHLVAAYLEARHERVIQSLQDVISAKTSPRHQIKLIFERLYEKADSPDFRGCAFALAVAEHGDSEKVASVARTHKAMVRDVFVSVLAKEGIASELVAAHLALLYEGALATVAVGRDPDAVLIARDCALSVFDTATSVNPAN
;
A
#
# COMPACT_ATOMS: atom_id res chain seq x y z
N MET A 1 28.14 0.11 1.51
CA MET A 1 28.33 1.58 1.30
C MET A 1 27.51 2.12 0.12
N ARG A 2 27.52 1.47 -1.06
CA ARG A 2 26.73 1.93 -2.24
C ARG A 2 25.22 1.77 -2.02
N GLU A 3 24.79 0.67 -1.41
CA GLU A 3 23.42 0.36 -1.02
C GLU A 3 22.88 1.37 0.02
N ALA A 4 23.65 1.68 1.05
CA ALA A 4 23.28 2.67 2.07
C ALA A 4 23.03 4.09 1.52
N ILE A 5 23.72 4.50 0.45
CA ILE A 5 23.50 5.80 -0.20
C ILE A 5 22.19 5.78 -1.02
N SER A 6 21.93 4.68 -1.74
CA SER A 6 20.67 4.47 -2.47
C SER A 6 19.48 4.56 -1.53
N ASP A 7 19.52 3.84 -0.41
CA ASP A 7 18.46 3.81 0.59
C ASP A 7 18.25 5.18 1.24
N HIS A 8 19.33 5.90 1.49
CA HIS A 8 19.25 7.26 2.03
C HIS A 8 18.55 8.23 1.07
N ILE A 9 18.93 8.22 -0.23
CA ILE A 9 18.25 9.02 -1.27
C ILE A 9 16.77 8.61 -1.37
N LEU A 10 16.49 7.31 -1.36
CA LEU A 10 15.15 6.76 -1.49
C LEU A 10 14.26 7.15 -0.31
N SER A 11 14.81 7.13 0.90
CA SER A 11 14.10 7.56 2.12
C SER A 11 13.75 9.05 2.07
N ALA A 12 14.70 9.91 1.71
CA ALA A 12 14.47 11.35 1.56
C ALA A 12 13.43 11.65 0.48
N ALA A 13 13.59 11.05 -0.70
CA ALA A 13 12.66 11.21 -1.81
C ALA A 13 11.25 10.71 -1.46
N GLY A 14 11.15 9.54 -0.81
CA GLY A 14 9.89 8.93 -0.43
C GLY A 14 9.09 9.77 0.58
N ALA A 15 9.77 10.38 1.55
CA ALA A 15 9.14 11.30 2.51
C ALA A 15 8.60 12.55 1.79
N LEU A 16 9.40 13.14 0.90
CA LEU A 16 8.99 14.31 0.11
C LEU A 16 7.82 13.97 -0.85
N PHE A 17 7.92 12.89 -1.61
CA PHE A 17 6.88 12.47 -2.55
C PHE A 17 5.54 12.22 -1.87
N TYR A 18 5.56 11.57 -0.71
CA TYR A 18 4.33 11.29 0.02
C TYR A 18 3.72 12.52 0.67
N ARG A 19 4.55 13.42 1.20
CA ARG A 19 4.10 14.64 1.91
C ARG A 19 3.70 15.77 0.97
N GLU A 20 4.53 16.03 -0.07
CA GLU A 20 4.42 17.22 -0.92
C GLU A 20 3.85 16.90 -2.32
N GLY A 21 3.82 15.61 -2.70
CA GLY A 21 3.39 15.16 -4.02
C GLY A 21 4.56 14.97 -5.00
N ILE A 22 4.42 13.99 -5.88
CA ILE A 22 5.48 13.64 -6.85
C ILE A 22 5.73 14.77 -7.85
N ARG A 23 4.65 15.42 -8.34
CA ARG A 23 4.77 16.52 -9.30
C ARG A 23 5.49 17.74 -8.73
N ALA A 24 5.14 18.10 -7.51
CA ALA A 24 5.68 19.29 -6.83
C ALA A 24 7.15 19.14 -6.46
N VAL A 25 7.61 17.91 -6.18
CA VAL A 25 8.99 17.66 -5.73
C VAL A 25 9.94 17.51 -6.92
N GLY A 26 10.82 18.51 -7.10
CA GLY A 26 11.90 18.48 -8.09
C GLY A 26 13.13 17.69 -7.61
N ILE A 27 13.98 17.28 -8.55
CA ILE A 27 15.22 16.54 -8.25
C ILE A 27 16.17 17.37 -7.35
N ASP A 28 16.28 18.68 -7.58
CA ASP A 28 17.17 19.54 -6.79
C ASP A 28 16.72 19.59 -5.33
N ARG A 29 15.40 19.60 -5.05
CA ARG A 29 14.84 19.52 -3.70
C ARG A 29 15.20 18.19 -2.99
N ILE A 30 15.25 17.08 -3.74
CA ILE A 30 15.65 15.77 -3.20
C ILE A 30 17.14 15.74 -2.91
N ILE A 31 17.97 16.33 -3.77
CA ILE A 31 19.41 16.47 -3.58
C ILE A 31 19.72 17.24 -2.29
N ASP A 32 19.02 18.35 -2.08
CA ASP A 32 19.18 19.20 -0.90
C ASP A 32 18.77 18.45 0.37
N GLU A 33 17.65 17.74 0.34
CA GLU A 33 17.16 16.95 1.48
C GLU A 33 18.08 15.79 1.82
N ALA A 34 18.52 15.03 0.80
CA ALA A 34 19.39 13.89 0.95
C ALA A 34 20.88 14.29 1.18
N LYS A 35 21.23 15.58 1.01
CA LYS A 35 22.61 16.09 1.14
C LYS A 35 23.62 15.32 0.30
N VAL A 36 23.27 15.01 -0.95
CA VAL A 36 24.11 14.30 -1.90
C VAL A 36 24.43 15.15 -3.11
N ALA A 37 25.53 14.84 -3.81
CA ALA A 37 25.80 15.50 -5.09
C ALA A 37 24.82 15.03 -6.18
N LYS A 38 24.45 15.91 -7.12
CA LYS A 38 23.58 15.62 -8.27
C LYS A 38 24.04 14.38 -9.06
N ALA A 39 25.35 14.29 -9.31
CA ALA A 39 25.93 13.15 -9.99
C ALA A 39 25.77 11.82 -9.20
N THR A 40 25.74 11.89 -7.87
CA THR A 40 25.49 10.73 -7.02
C THR A 40 24.06 10.24 -7.15
N LEU A 41 23.06 11.14 -7.13
CA LEU A 41 21.66 10.79 -7.34
C LEU A 41 21.46 10.10 -8.70
N TYR A 42 21.92 10.71 -9.79
CA TYR A 42 21.72 10.17 -11.13
C TYR A 42 22.50 8.86 -11.39
N ARG A 43 23.57 8.60 -10.67
CA ARG A 43 24.28 7.31 -10.71
C ARG A 43 23.45 6.17 -10.13
N HIS A 44 22.58 6.43 -9.15
CA HIS A 44 21.68 5.45 -8.53
C HIS A 44 20.32 5.40 -9.24
N PHE A 45 19.78 6.56 -9.60
CA PHE A 45 18.47 6.71 -10.21
C PHE A 45 18.59 7.55 -11.48
N PRO A 46 18.64 6.92 -12.67
CA PRO A 46 18.93 7.60 -13.94
C PRO A 46 17.88 8.65 -14.33
N SER A 47 16.65 8.58 -13.78
CA SER A 47 15.61 9.57 -13.99
C SER A 47 14.70 9.67 -12.77
N LYS A 48 13.84 10.70 -12.74
CA LYS A 48 12.79 10.83 -11.72
C LYS A 48 11.83 9.64 -11.73
N ASP A 49 11.49 9.09 -12.90
CA ASP A 49 10.66 7.91 -13.05
C ASP A 49 11.25 6.69 -12.34
N HIS A 50 12.57 6.46 -12.49
CA HIS A 50 13.26 5.37 -11.79
C HIS A 50 13.24 5.56 -10.28
N LEU A 51 13.40 6.81 -9.81
CA LEU A 51 13.35 7.11 -8.39
C LEU A 51 11.94 6.95 -7.81
N VAL A 52 10.91 7.37 -8.55
CA VAL A 52 9.50 7.20 -8.15
C VAL A 52 9.13 5.72 -8.13
N ALA A 53 9.50 4.96 -9.16
CA ALA A 53 9.27 3.52 -9.21
C ALA A 53 9.93 2.81 -8.02
N ALA A 54 11.21 3.07 -7.77
CA ALA A 54 11.94 2.49 -6.63
C ALA A 54 11.32 2.88 -5.26
N TYR A 55 10.84 4.12 -5.12
CA TYR A 55 10.08 4.53 -3.93
C TYR A 55 8.82 3.68 -3.74
N LEU A 56 8.06 3.45 -4.81
CA LEU A 56 6.85 2.62 -4.74
C LEU A 56 7.18 1.15 -4.49
N GLU A 57 8.25 0.62 -5.09
CA GLU A 57 8.73 -0.76 -4.85
C GLU A 57 9.09 -0.97 -3.38
N ALA A 58 9.91 -0.10 -2.80
CA ALA A 58 10.26 -0.17 -1.38
C ALA A 58 9.04 -0.01 -0.45
N ARG A 59 8.03 0.78 -0.86
CA ARG A 59 6.77 0.88 -0.13
C ARG A 59 5.91 -0.36 -0.28
N HIS A 60 5.87 -0.93 -1.48
CA HIS A 60 5.19 -2.18 -1.80
C HIS A 60 5.70 -3.31 -0.90
N GLU A 61 7.00 -3.53 -0.85
CA GLU A 61 7.63 -4.56 -0.03
C GLU A 61 7.23 -4.44 1.45
N ARG A 62 7.31 -3.22 2.00
CA ARG A 62 6.92 -2.98 3.41
C ARG A 62 5.44 -3.25 3.68
N VAL A 63 4.55 -2.87 2.78
CA VAL A 63 3.11 -3.10 2.95
C VAL A 63 2.79 -4.58 2.82
N ILE A 64 3.29 -5.24 1.78
CA ILE A 64 3.04 -6.66 1.55
C ILE A 64 3.64 -7.50 2.67
N GLN A 65 4.87 -7.21 3.12
CA GLN A 65 5.44 -7.91 4.27
C GLN A 65 4.56 -7.77 5.52
N SER A 66 4.09 -6.56 5.81
CA SER A 66 3.17 -6.33 6.94
C SER A 66 1.86 -7.13 6.82
N LEU A 67 1.31 -7.29 5.63
CA LEU A 67 0.12 -8.09 5.39
C LEU A 67 0.42 -9.60 5.51
N GLN A 68 1.55 -10.05 4.98
CA GLN A 68 2.00 -11.44 5.09
C GLN A 68 2.25 -11.86 6.54
N ASP A 69 2.79 -10.97 7.36
CA ASP A 69 2.96 -11.22 8.81
C ASP A 69 1.61 -11.50 9.48
N VAL A 70 0.55 -10.77 9.07
CA VAL A 70 -0.82 -11.04 9.59
C VAL A 70 -1.32 -12.40 9.15
N ILE A 71 -1.24 -12.70 7.85
CA ILE A 71 -1.81 -13.95 7.33
C ILE A 71 -1.00 -15.19 7.69
N SER A 72 0.26 -15.03 8.09
CA SER A 72 1.12 -16.11 8.59
C SER A 72 0.90 -16.39 10.08
N ALA A 73 0.24 -15.50 10.80
CA ALA A 73 -0.07 -15.70 12.21
C ALA A 73 -1.03 -16.89 12.40
N LYS A 74 -0.81 -17.65 13.47
CA LYS A 74 -1.67 -18.80 13.85
C LYS A 74 -2.99 -18.34 14.49
N THR A 75 -3.77 -17.59 13.73
CA THR A 75 -5.08 -17.08 14.13
C THR A 75 -6.13 -17.44 13.07
N SER A 76 -7.43 -17.33 13.43
CA SER A 76 -8.50 -17.63 12.47
C SER A 76 -8.47 -16.67 11.28
N PRO A 77 -8.89 -17.11 10.08
CA PRO A 77 -9.00 -16.26 8.90
C PRO A 77 -9.83 -15.00 9.14
N ARG A 78 -10.94 -15.11 9.86
CA ARG A 78 -11.76 -13.97 10.28
C ARG A 78 -10.96 -12.96 11.10
N HIS A 79 -10.12 -13.43 12.03
CA HIS A 79 -9.26 -12.56 12.83
C HIS A 79 -8.14 -11.94 11.99
N GLN A 80 -7.62 -12.66 11.00
CA GLN A 80 -6.63 -12.11 10.06
C GLN A 80 -7.21 -10.94 9.25
N ILE A 81 -8.46 -11.05 8.75
CA ILE A 81 -9.15 -9.92 8.10
C ILE A 81 -9.26 -8.74 9.07
N LYS A 82 -9.71 -8.98 10.30
CA LYS A 82 -9.79 -7.94 11.33
C LYS A 82 -8.44 -7.22 11.52
N LEU A 83 -7.36 -7.97 11.69
CA LEU A 83 -6.01 -7.42 11.90
C LEU A 83 -5.49 -6.62 10.69
N ILE A 84 -5.82 -7.02 9.46
CA ILE A 84 -5.46 -6.25 8.25
C ILE A 84 -6.01 -4.82 8.34
N PHE A 85 -7.29 -4.68 8.70
CA PHE A 85 -7.92 -3.35 8.84
C PHE A 85 -7.45 -2.61 10.10
N GLU A 86 -7.19 -3.28 11.21
CA GLU A 86 -6.64 -2.66 12.41
C GLU A 86 -5.26 -2.05 12.16
N ARG A 87 -4.37 -2.75 11.44
CA ARG A 87 -3.10 -2.19 10.99
C ARG A 87 -3.26 -1.01 10.03
N LEU A 88 -4.31 -1.01 9.21
CA LEU A 88 -4.63 0.13 8.37
C LEU A 88 -5.09 1.31 9.23
N TYR A 89 -5.95 1.07 10.24
CA TYR A 89 -6.41 2.09 11.17
C TYR A 89 -5.24 2.78 11.88
N GLU A 90 -4.31 2.02 12.44
CA GLU A 90 -3.11 2.56 13.11
C GLU A 90 -2.30 3.49 12.21
N LYS A 91 -2.22 3.19 10.90
CA LYS A 91 -1.55 4.06 9.92
C LYS A 91 -2.40 5.27 9.54
N ALA A 92 -3.72 5.08 9.44
CA ALA A 92 -4.67 6.11 9.04
C ALA A 92 -4.87 7.20 10.11
N ASP A 93 -4.66 6.86 11.37
CA ASP A 93 -4.72 7.78 12.51
C ASP A 93 -3.49 8.73 12.60
N SER A 94 -2.54 8.60 11.68
CA SER A 94 -1.40 9.49 11.61
C SER A 94 -1.77 10.83 10.95
N PRO A 95 -1.31 11.98 11.49
CA PRO A 95 -1.51 13.30 10.87
C PRO A 95 -0.86 13.40 9.48
N ASP A 96 0.15 12.59 9.21
CA ASP A 96 0.84 12.52 7.92
C ASP A 96 0.14 11.60 6.91
N PHE A 97 -0.96 10.96 7.28
CA PHE A 97 -1.67 10.05 6.38
C PHE A 97 -2.30 10.81 5.20
N ARG A 98 -1.98 10.39 3.98
CA ARG A 98 -2.47 10.98 2.73
C ARG A 98 -3.17 9.96 1.82
N GLY A 99 -3.53 8.81 2.35
CA GLY A 99 -4.16 7.74 1.58
C GLY A 99 -3.17 6.81 0.89
N CYS A 100 -3.61 6.24 -0.21
CA CYS A 100 -2.83 5.28 -0.97
C CYS A 100 -1.74 5.95 -1.81
N ALA A 101 -0.47 5.75 -1.46
CA ALA A 101 0.67 6.31 -2.20
C ALA A 101 0.72 5.85 -3.67
N PHE A 102 0.24 4.66 -3.98
CA PHE A 102 0.19 4.12 -5.34
C PHE A 102 -0.87 4.82 -6.19
N ALA A 103 -2.05 5.08 -5.61
CA ALA A 103 -3.10 5.84 -6.29
C ALA A 103 -2.67 7.29 -6.53
N LEU A 104 -2.04 7.95 -5.53
CA LEU A 104 -1.49 9.28 -5.66
C LEU A 104 -0.42 9.33 -6.77
N ALA A 105 0.50 8.36 -6.77
CA ALA A 105 1.56 8.29 -7.78
C ALA A 105 1.01 8.15 -9.21
N VAL A 106 0.00 7.31 -9.42
CA VAL A 106 -0.64 7.17 -10.74
C VAL A 106 -1.39 8.43 -11.14
N ALA A 107 -2.08 9.10 -10.21
CA ALA A 107 -2.79 10.34 -10.49
C ALA A 107 -1.83 11.48 -10.88
N GLU A 108 -0.65 11.53 -10.30
CA GLU A 108 0.33 12.61 -10.54
C GLU A 108 1.36 12.27 -11.60
N HIS A 109 1.64 10.99 -11.87
CA HIS A 109 2.76 10.53 -12.70
C HIS A 109 2.41 9.29 -13.54
N GLY A 110 1.13 9.12 -13.88
CA GLY A 110 0.59 7.94 -14.57
C GLY A 110 1.07 7.76 -16.01
N ASP A 111 1.67 8.77 -16.63
CA ASP A 111 2.27 8.67 -17.97
C ASP A 111 3.53 7.78 -17.96
N SER A 112 4.13 7.53 -16.80
CA SER A 112 5.24 6.60 -16.62
C SER A 112 4.73 5.18 -16.47
N GLU A 113 4.94 4.34 -17.49
CA GLU A 113 4.59 2.91 -17.44
C GLU A 113 5.29 2.18 -16.28
N LYS A 114 6.50 2.59 -15.91
CA LYS A 114 7.21 2.05 -14.74
C LYS A 114 6.41 2.26 -13.46
N VAL A 115 5.94 3.47 -13.23
CA VAL A 115 5.16 3.85 -12.04
C VAL A 115 3.80 3.12 -12.04
N ALA A 116 3.11 3.13 -13.17
CA ALA A 116 1.83 2.46 -13.32
C ALA A 116 1.92 0.94 -13.12
N SER A 117 2.98 0.32 -13.63
CA SER A 117 3.22 -1.13 -13.46
C SER A 117 3.39 -1.51 -11.99
N VAL A 118 4.23 -0.80 -11.24
CA VAL A 118 4.42 -1.06 -9.79
C VAL A 118 3.10 -0.91 -9.03
N ALA A 119 2.32 0.12 -9.36
CA ALA A 119 1.02 0.34 -8.72
C ALA A 119 0.03 -0.80 -9.01
N ARG A 120 -0.07 -1.26 -10.27
CA ARG A 120 -0.93 -2.40 -10.63
C ARG A 120 -0.51 -3.68 -9.91
N THR A 121 0.79 -3.99 -9.88
CA THR A 121 1.33 -5.14 -9.16
C THR A 121 0.98 -5.07 -7.67
N HIS A 122 1.14 -3.90 -7.05
CA HIS A 122 0.76 -3.72 -5.65
C HIS A 122 -0.72 -4.03 -5.40
N LYS A 123 -1.62 -3.50 -6.24
CA LYS A 123 -3.06 -3.73 -6.10
C LYS A 123 -3.44 -5.20 -6.27
N ALA A 124 -2.84 -5.88 -7.24
CA ALA A 124 -3.04 -7.32 -7.43
C ALA A 124 -2.60 -8.10 -6.19
N MET A 125 -1.41 -7.83 -5.64
CA MET A 125 -0.91 -8.54 -4.47
C MET A 125 -1.71 -8.26 -3.18
N VAL A 126 -2.26 -7.06 -3.00
CA VAL A 126 -3.20 -6.80 -1.89
C VAL A 126 -4.46 -7.68 -2.02
N ARG A 127 -5.01 -7.84 -3.24
CA ARG A 127 -6.13 -8.75 -3.47
C ARG A 127 -5.74 -10.21 -3.19
N ASP A 128 -4.55 -10.63 -3.62
CA ASP A 128 -4.05 -12.00 -3.43
C ASP A 128 -3.86 -12.36 -1.95
N VAL A 129 -3.59 -11.37 -1.10
CA VAL A 129 -3.61 -11.55 0.37
C VAL A 129 -5.00 -12.00 0.82
N PHE A 130 -6.08 -11.36 0.35
CA PHE A 130 -7.44 -11.76 0.69
C PHE A 130 -7.80 -13.12 0.10
N VAL A 131 -7.38 -13.42 -1.13
CA VAL A 131 -7.51 -14.77 -1.72
C VAL A 131 -6.88 -15.82 -0.78
N SER A 132 -5.67 -15.56 -0.29
CA SER A 132 -4.94 -16.46 0.61
C SER A 132 -5.66 -16.66 1.95
N VAL A 133 -6.30 -15.63 2.48
CA VAL A 133 -7.09 -15.73 3.73
C VAL A 133 -8.36 -16.55 3.50
N LEU A 134 -9.09 -16.29 2.41
CA LEU A 134 -10.33 -17.00 2.05
C LEU A 134 -10.09 -18.49 1.78
N ALA A 135 -8.98 -18.82 1.12
CA ALA A 135 -8.60 -20.20 0.81
C ALA A 135 -8.45 -21.08 2.06
N LYS A 136 -8.12 -20.51 3.23
CA LYS A 136 -8.02 -21.24 4.51
C LYS A 136 -9.38 -21.75 5.02
N GLU A 137 -10.47 -21.14 4.57
CA GLU A 137 -11.85 -21.57 4.83
C GLU A 137 -12.48 -22.28 3.62
N GLY A 138 -11.67 -22.71 2.65
CA GLY A 138 -12.15 -23.38 1.44
C GLY A 138 -12.93 -22.46 0.49
N ILE A 139 -12.89 -21.14 0.69
CA ILE A 139 -13.60 -20.18 -0.17
C ILE A 139 -12.73 -19.83 -1.37
N ALA A 140 -13.05 -20.38 -2.53
CA ALA A 140 -12.38 -20.10 -3.80
C ALA A 140 -13.17 -19.08 -4.62
N SER A 141 -13.30 -17.85 -4.11
CA SER A 141 -14.08 -16.80 -4.76
C SER A 141 -13.25 -15.52 -4.98
N GLU A 142 -12.84 -15.32 -6.24
CA GLU A 142 -12.19 -14.08 -6.68
C GLU A 142 -13.09 -12.85 -6.47
N LEU A 143 -14.40 -13.00 -6.57
CA LEU A 143 -15.35 -11.90 -6.34
C LEU A 143 -15.34 -11.46 -4.89
N VAL A 144 -15.33 -12.40 -3.93
CA VAL A 144 -15.25 -12.08 -2.50
C VAL A 144 -13.91 -11.41 -2.16
N ALA A 145 -12.81 -11.94 -2.69
CA ALA A 145 -11.48 -11.33 -2.51
C ALA A 145 -11.42 -9.91 -3.07
N ALA A 146 -11.97 -9.69 -4.26
CA ALA A 146 -12.07 -8.36 -4.87
C ALA A 146 -12.92 -7.41 -4.02
N HIS A 147 -14.03 -7.89 -3.45
CA HIS A 147 -14.89 -7.10 -2.56
C HIS A 147 -14.13 -6.64 -1.31
N LEU A 148 -13.39 -7.56 -0.65
CA LEU A 148 -12.56 -7.23 0.51
C LEU A 148 -11.46 -6.21 0.16
N ALA A 149 -10.81 -6.38 -0.99
CA ALA A 149 -9.80 -5.45 -1.48
C ALA A 149 -10.39 -4.07 -1.78
N LEU A 150 -11.60 -3.99 -2.36
CA LEU A 150 -12.29 -2.72 -2.61
C LEU A 150 -12.66 -2.00 -1.31
N LEU A 151 -13.07 -2.72 -0.27
CA LEU A 151 -13.31 -2.13 1.06
C LEU A 151 -12.03 -1.55 1.66
N TYR A 152 -10.92 -2.28 1.54
CA TYR A 152 -9.60 -1.81 1.99
C TYR A 152 -9.16 -0.53 1.25
N GLU A 153 -9.30 -0.51 -0.08
CA GLU A 153 -8.96 0.66 -0.91
C GLU A 153 -9.92 1.84 -0.69
N GLY A 154 -11.20 1.55 -0.52
CA GLY A 154 -12.22 2.56 -0.21
C GLY A 154 -11.92 3.26 1.13
N ALA A 155 -11.52 2.50 2.15
CA ALA A 155 -11.10 3.06 3.44
C ALA A 155 -9.92 4.02 3.28
N LEU A 156 -8.87 3.64 2.54
CA LEU A 156 -7.72 4.50 2.25
C LEU A 156 -8.13 5.83 1.61
N ALA A 157 -9.04 5.78 0.63
CA ALA A 157 -9.51 6.96 -0.08
C ALA A 157 -10.40 7.85 0.81
N THR A 158 -11.30 7.25 1.58
CA THR A 158 -12.24 7.95 2.47
C THR A 158 -11.49 8.71 3.56
N VAL A 159 -10.52 8.07 4.22
CA VAL A 159 -9.70 8.73 5.25
C VAL A 159 -8.84 9.85 4.63
N ALA A 160 -8.31 9.66 3.43
CA ALA A 160 -7.50 10.69 2.77
C ALA A 160 -8.28 12.01 2.56
N VAL A 161 -9.57 11.92 2.29
CA VAL A 161 -10.45 13.07 2.04
C VAL A 161 -11.07 13.58 3.35
N GLY A 162 -11.67 12.68 4.14
CA GLY A 162 -12.45 13.03 5.33
C GLY A 162 -11.62 13.30 6.58
N ARG A 163 -10.35 12.85 6.60
CA ARG A 163 -9.46 12.92 7.76
C ARG A 163 -10.01 12.24 9.03
N ASP A 164 -10.93 11.29 8.82
CA ASP A 164 -11.56 10.52 9.86
C ASP A 164 -11.10 9.05 9.75
N PRO A 165 -10.23 8.57 10.65
CA PRO A 165 -9.73 7.20 10.62
C PRO A 165 -10.82 6.16 10.91
N ASP A 166 -11.93 6.53 11.54
CA ASP A 166 -13.03 5.62 11.87
C ASP A 166 -13.69 5.02 10.62
N ALA A 167 -13.52 5.65 9.45
CA ALA A 167 -13.93 5.04 8.17
C ALA A 167 -13.27 3.67 7.93
N VAL A 168 -12.07 3.42 8.48
CA VAL A 168 -11.41 2.11 8.41
C VAL A 168 -12.14 1.08 9.27
N LEU A 169 -12.66 1.48 10.43
CA LEU A 169 -13.42 0.58 11.31
C LEU A 169 -14.75 0.19 10.67
N ILE A 170 -15.42 1.11 9.99
CA ILE A 170 -16.63 0.83 9.20
C ILE A 170 -16.30 -0.17 8.08
N ALA A 171 -15.23 0.05 7.32
CA ALA A 171 -14.81 -0.86 6.25
C ALA A 171 -14.44 -2.24 6.80
N ARG A 172 -13.79 -2.32 7.98
CA ARG A 172 -13.51 -3.58 8.69
C ARG A 172 -14.78 -4.35 8.98
N ASP A 173 -15.78 -3.69 9.56
CA ASP A 173 -17.01 -4.37 9.97
C ASP A 173 -17.81 -4.84 8.74
N CYS A 174 -17.80 -4.08 7.66
CA CYS A 174 -18.30 -4.52 6.36
C CYS A 174 -17.53 -5.73 5.82
N ALA A 175 -16.21 -5.71 5.90
CA ALA A 175 -15.36 -6.82 5.42
C ALA A 175 -15.61 -8.11 6.22
N LEU A 176 -15.78 -7.99 7.53
CA LEU A 176 -16.13 -9.14 8.39
C LEU A 176 -17.52 -9.69 8.03
N SER A 177 -18.50 -8.84 7.75
CA SER A 177 -19.84 -9.27 7.30
C SER A 177 -19.81 -9.98 5.95
N VAL A 178 -19.00 -9.49 4.99
CA VAL A 178 -18.77 -10.15 3.70
C VAL A 178 -18.14 -11.53 3.89
N PHE A 179 -17.15 -11.65 4.75
CA PHE A 179 -16.49 -12.91 5.07
C PHE A 179 -17.48 -13.90 5.72
N ASP A 180 -18.21 -13.47 6.75
CA ASP A 180 -19.19 -14.31 7.48
C ASP A 180 -20.30 -14.82 6.55
N THR A 181 -20.75 -13.99 5.61
CA THR A 181 -21.74 -14.40 4.58
C THR A 181 -21.13 -15.44 3.65
N ALA A 182 -19.88 -15.24 3.18
CA ALA A 182 -19.23 -16.18 2.27
C ALA A 182 -18.96 -17.55 2.92
N THR A 183 -18.63 -17.58 4.20
CA THR A 183 -18.45 -18.84 4.98
C THR A 183 -19.76 -19.57 5.21
N SER A 184 -20.87 -18.82 5.43
CA SER A 184 -22.19 -19.40 5.65
C SER A 184 -22.76 -20.08 4.39
N VAL A 185 -22.42 -19.54 3.20
CA VAL A 185 -22.87 -20.09 1.90
C VAL A 185 -22.03 -21.29 1.45
N ASN A 186 -20.80 -21.41 1.96
CA ASN A 186 -19.90 -22.52 1.69
C ASN A 186 -19.58 -23.30 2.98
N PRO A 187 -20.56 -23.97 3.63
CA PRO A 187 -20.24 -24.79 4.77
C PRO A 187 -19.30 -25.90 4.30
N ALA A 188 -18.03 -25.83 4.72
CA ALA A 188 -17.11 -26.94 4.55
C ALA A 188 -17.79 -28.19 5.10
N ASN A 189 -17.92 -29.24 4.27
CA ASN A 189 -18.57 -30.52 4.51
C ASN A 189 -18.56 -31.01 5.94
#